data_6e2d31d471338fe24dde63a638a9a37e
#
_entry.id   6e2d31d471338fe24dde63a638a9a37e
#
_cell.length_a   1.000
_cell.length_b   1.000
_cell.length_c   1.000
_cell.angle_alpha   90.00
_cell.angle_beta   90.00
_cell.angle_gamma   90.00
#
_symmetry.space_group_name_H-M   'P 1'
#
loop_
_entity.id
_entity.type
_entity.pdbx_description
1 polymer ?
#
loop_
_entity_poly.entity_id
_entity_poly.type
_entity_poly.pdbx_seq_one_letter_code
_entity_poly.pdbx_strand_id
1 'polypeptide(L)'
;VFGACIRVFGVVLGAALLGCGPSLDDRGVAIANAMTQADAPALRDRPALVAGKYNHMARSLYNFYRGAVPVYRADFRDGRTEASRTAFVSYALPWSTGDAHPENFGLLLAGDGTLALEPNDLDAVDRYPYHWDLRRLVTGMVLGARLSNEGDEAARALVVASEREIAEATARAYADAIIGYADGAPLERIVDRGDVPLLVDLFRRGNRDLVARAELGDRTMLIDGVRRFRRGVLDDAEPENTQADLDIDVLATIPSLLARAAPSMPVPLAPDELTLLDAVREFGAGVASWPRVRMVALVRGRTDDPGDDLLIQIKELGDSGADGFLPPGRFADDVPHRVRLGRALWSRPDGDARWTSSEWLGMPVSVRTESEAQKTIRVARLVDEAGTPEAIVALGRVLGRLLARLHVTSVDHGPSAAPLLAAMVRGREDAFAADHASHAVALADQVERDFESFRDALRVLGPTLGLRRDPLLPPPLADLRAVFGAPPAIVPFE
;
A
#
# COMPACT_ATOMS: atom_id res chain seq x y z
N VAL A 1 19.80 -34.42 -3.29
CA VAL A 1 20.08 -34.27 -4.72
C VAL A 1 18.75 -34.32 -5.46
N PHE A 2 18.07 -33.21 -5.59
CA PHE A 2 17.06 -32.96 -6.60
C PHE A 2 17.13 -31.47 -6.93
N GLY A 3 17.75 -31.17 -8.08
CA GLY A 3 17.76 -29.83 -8.62
C GLY A 3 16.41 -29.50 -9.23
N ALA A 4 15.69 -28.56 -8.67
CA ALA A 4 14.53 -27.95 -9.28
C ALA A 4 15.01 -26.96 -10.34
N CYS A 5 14.93 -27.33 -11.60
CA CYS A 5 15.05 -26.40 -12.74
C CYS A 5 13.86 -25.45 -12.72
N ILE A 6 14.07 -24.23 -12.26
CA ILE A 6 13.15 -23.12 -12.51
C ILE A 6 13.27 -22.78 -14.00
N ARG A 7 12.30 -23.23 -14.78
CA ARG A 7 12.13 -22.77 -16.17
C ARG A 7 11.57 -21.35 -16.11
N VAL A 8 12.42 -20.39 -16.41
CA VAL A 8 11.99 -19.04 -16.77
C VAL A 8 11.11 -19.15 -18.02
N PHE A 9 9.83 -19.01 -17.85
CA PHE A 9 8.91 -18.89 -18.97
C PHE A 9 9.05 -17.50 -19.57
N GLY A 10 9.89 -17.37 -20.57
CA GLY A 10 9.85 -16.23 -21.47
C GLY A 10 8.53 -16.30 -22.25
N VAL A 11 7.63 -15.35 -21.99
CA VAL A 11 6.47 -15.13 -22.86
C VAL A 11 7.00 -14.53 -24.16
N VAL A 12 7.15 -15.36 -25.17
CA VAL A 12 7.38 -14.91 -26.54
C VAL A 12 6.04 -14.38 -27.05
N LEU A 13 5.86 -13.05 -27.05
CA LEU A 13 4.82 -12.42 -27.84
C LEU A 13 5.12 -12.74 -29.32
N GLY A 14 4.40 -13.70 -29.87
CA GLY A 14 4.44 -14.02 -31.28
C GLY A 14 3.98 -12.82 -32.10
N ALA A 15 4.90 -12.10 -32.68
CA ALA A 15 4.64 -11.05 -33.65
C ALA A 15 4.10 -11.69 -34.93
N ALA A 16 2.79 -11.69 -35.12
CA ALA A 16 2.17 -11.89 -36.40
C ALA A 16 0.82 -11.21 -36.46
N LEU A 17 0.81 -9.91 -36.75
CA LEU A 17 -0.30 -9.27 -37.47
C LEU A 17 0.28 -8.09 -38.22
N LEU A 18 0.56 -8.29 -39.50
CA LEU A 18 0.72 -7.24 -40.50
C LEU A 18 -0.65 -6.58 -40.72
N GLY A 19 -0.95 -5.60 -39.91
CA GLY A 19 -2.05 -4.67 -40.06
C GLY A 19 -1.58 -3.33 -39.53
N CYS A 20 -1.84 -2.21 -40.22
CA CYS A 20 -1.56 -0.86 -39.78
C CYS A 20 -2.45 -0.46 -38.57
N GLY A 21 -2.24 -1.13 -37.45
CA GLY A 21 -2.77 -0.74 -36.13
C GLY A 21 -1.66 0.01 -35.34
N PRO A 22 -2.03 0.78 -34.32
CA PRO A 22 -1.05 1.43 -33.46
C PRO A 22 -0.12 0.36 -32.84
N SER A 23 1.19 0.51 -33.10
CA SER A 23 2.20 -0.36 -32.49
C SER A 23 2.61 0.25 -31.14
N LEU A 24 2.75 -0.61 -30.12
CA LEU A 24 3.32 -0.18 -28.86
C LEU A 24 4.79 0.17 -29.03
N ASP A 25 5.23 1.19 -28.33
CA ASP A 25 6.66 1.48 -28.15
C ASP A 25 7.30 0.44 -27.18
N ASP A 26 8.63 0.41 -27.15
CA ASP A 26 9.37 -0.51 -26.31
C ASP A 26 9.05 -0.31 -24.81
N ARG A 27 8.72 0.92 -24.40
CA ARG A 27 8.37 1.24 -23.02
C ARG A 27 7.00 0.68 -22.64
N GLY A 28 6.00 0.84 -23.49
CA GLY A 28 4.68 0.25 -23.31
C GLY A 28 4.73 -1.28 -23.21
N VAL A 29 5.57 -1.91 -24.01
CA VAL A 29 5.82 -3.37 -23.91
C VAL A 29 6.47 -3.73 -22.58
N ALA A 30 7.48 -2.98 -22.12
CA ALA A 30 8.14 -3.23 -20.85
C ALA A 30 7.18 -3.08 -19.65
N ILE A 31 6.33 -2.05 -19.68
CA ILE A 31 5.29 -1.82 -18.67
C ILE A 31 4.29 -2.98 -18.65
N ALA A 32 3.75 -3.35 -19.81
CA ALA A 32 2.82 -4.46 -19.92
C ALA A 32 3.41 -5.77 -19.37
N ASN A 33 4.66 -6.08 -19.70
CA ASN A 33 5.36 -7.27 -19.21
C ASN A 33 5.55 -7.24 -17.68
N ALA A 34 6.00 -6.12 -17.12
CA ALA A 34 6.21 -5.99 -15.68
C ALA A 34 4.90 -6.17 -14.89
N MET A 35 3.82 -5.53 -15.35
CA MET A 35 2.50 -5.60 -14.74
C MET A 35 1.91 -7.00 -14.82
N THR A 36 1.93 -7.60 -16.01
CA THR A 36 1.34 -8.92 -16.23
C THR A 36 2.10 -10.04 -15.54
N GLN A 37 3.42 -9.93 -15.45
CA GLN A 37 4.22 -10.88 -14.68
C GLN A 37 3.88 -10.85 -13.19
N ALA A 38 3.73 -9.67 -12.62
CA ALA A 38 3.39 -9.52 -11.20
C ALA A 38 1.95 -9.95 -10.89
N ASP A 39 1.01 -9.67 -11.78
CA ASP A 39 -0.40 -9.99 -11.59
C ASP A 39 -0.79 -11.39 -12.16
N ALA A 40 0.17 -12.17 -12.68
CA ALA A 40 -0.11 -13.48 -13.32
C ALA A 40 -0.93 -14.43 -12.42
N PRO A 41 -0.68 -14.58 -11.11
CA PRO A 41 -1.51 -15.41 -10.25
C PRO A 41 -2.97 -14.95 -10.20
N ALA A 42 -3.18 -13.62 -10.07
CA ALA A 42 -4.52 -13.05 -10.05
C ALA A 42 -5.20 -13.10 -11.42
N LEU A 43 -4.46 -12.93 -12.50
CA LEU A 43 -4.98 -13.08 -13.88
C LEU A 43 -5.50 -14.49 -14.16
N ARG A 44 -4.85 -15.50 -13.58
CA ARG A 44 -5.33 -16.88 -13.69
C ARG A 44 -6.71 -17.07 -13.03
N ASP A 45 -6.87 -16.52 -11.84
CA ASP A 45 -8.01 -16.84 -10.96
C ASP A 45 -9.09 -15.75 -11.00
N ARG A 46 -8.71 -14.50 -11.25
CA ARG A 46 -9.51 -13.27 -11.07
C ARG A 46 -9.27 -12.24 -12.18
N PRO A 47 -9.32 -12.60 -13.47
CA PRO A 47 -8.96 -11.70 -14.57
C PRO A 47 -9.80 -10.42 -14.59
N ALA A 48 -11.07 -10.49 -14.19
CA ALA A 48 -11.94 -9.31 -14.12
C ALA A 48 -11.47 -8.31 -13.06
N LEU A 49 -10.96 -8.76 -11.92
CA LEU A 49 -10.42 -7.88 -10.89
C LEU A 49 -9.09 -7.24 -11.33
N VAL A 50 -8.26 -7.95 -12.10
CA VAL A 50 -7.05 -7.36 -12.68
C VAL A 50 -7.41 -6.32 -13.74
N ALA A 51 -8.39 -6.58 -14.58
CA ALA A 51 -8.90 -5.59 -15.53
C ALA A 51 -9.43 -4.34 -14.80
N GLY A 52 -10.14 -4.52 -13.68
CA GLY A 52 -10.57 -3.44 -12.81
C GLY A 52 -9.42 -2.61 -12.24
N LYS A 53 -8.37 -3.26 -11.74
CA LYS A 53 -7.14 -2.60 -11.31
C LYS A 53 -6.54 -1.73 -12.40
N TYR A 54 -6.35 -2.30 -13.59
CA TYR A 54 -5.74 -1.56 -14.70
C TYR A 54 -6.61 -0.41 -15.19
N ASN A 55 -7.92 -0.62 -15.24
CA ASN A 55 -8.86 0.43 -15.57
C ASN A 55 -8.84 1.58 -14.54
N HIS A 56 -8.80 1.25 -13.23
CA HIS A 56 -8.69 2.25 -12.16
C HIS A 56 -7.35 3.01 -12.25
N MET A 57 -6.25 2.32 -12.54
CA MET A 57 -4.93 2.93 -12.76
C MET A 57 -4.94 3.90 -13.95
N ALA A 58 -5.67 3.59 -15.02
CA ALA A 58 -5.71 4.42 -16.23
C ALA A 58 -6.48 5.73 -16.07
N ARG A 59 -7.29 5.89 -15.01
CA ARG A 59 -8.09 7.09 -14.74
C ARG A 59 -7.28 8.24 -14.14
N SER A 60 -6.18 7.95 -13.44
CA SER A 60 -5.41 8.96 -12.71
C SER A 60 -3.94 8.61 -12.71
N LEU A 61 -3.10 9.60 -12.97
CA LEU A 61 -1.64 9.50 -12.86
C LEU A 61 -1.21 8.96 -11.49
N TYR A 62 -1.84 9.43 -10.41
CA TYR A 62 -1.49 8.98 -9.07
C TYR A 62 -1.93 7.55 -8.79
N ASN A 63 -3.09 7.12 -9.30
CA ASN A 63 -3.49 5.72 -9.22
C ASN A 63 -2.54 4.82 -10.03
N PHE A 64 -2.10 5.27 -11.21
CA PHE A 64 -1.04 4.57 -11.94
C PHE A 64 0.24 4.46 -11.10
N TYR A 65 0.73 5.56 -10.54
CA TYR A 65 1.90 5.55 -9.67
C TYR A 65 1.78 4.55 -8.52
N ARG A 66 0.64 4.52 -7.83
CA ARG A 66 0.36 3.58 -6.73
C ARG A 66 0.31 2.13 -7.21
N GLY A 67 -0.32 1.87 -8.36
CA GLY A 67 -0.51 0.52 -8.90
C GLY A 67 0.70 -0.04 -9.64
N ALA A 68 1.58 0.83 -10.17
CA ALA A 68 2.72 0.47 -11.02
C ALA A 68 3.98 0.06 -10.23
N VAL A 69 3.84 -0.41 -9.00
CA VAL A 69 4.97 -0.93 -8.19
C VAL A 69 5.79 -1.99 -8.95
N PRO A 70 5.18 -2.91 -9.74
CA PRO A 70 5.94 -3.86 -10.54
C PRO A 70 6.85 -3.21 -11.58
N VAL A 71 6.40 -2.11 -12.20
CA VAL A 71 7.21 -1.34 -13.16
C VAL A 71 8.38 -0.69 -12.44
N TYR A 72 8.11 0.02 -11.33
CA TYR A 72 9.15 0.62 -10.49
C TYR A 72 10.19 -0.40 -10.04
N ARG A 73 9.76 -1.61 -9.68
CA ARG A 73 10.63 -2.72 -9.26
C ARG A 73 11.52 -3.20 -10.40
N ALA A 74 10.95 -3.40 -11.59
CA ALA A 74 11.71 -3.82 -12.76
C ALA A 74 12.79 -2.80 -13.12
N ASP A 75 12.41 -1.52 -13.16
CA ASP A 75 13.33 -0.41 -13.45
C ASP A 75 14.43 -0.29 -12.40
N PHE A 76 14.09 -0.45 -11.14
CA PHE A 76 15.04 -0.38 -10.03
C PHE A 76 16.08 -1.50 -10.09
N ARG A 77 15.67 -2.74 -10.37
CA ARG A 77 16.58 -3.89 -10.50
C ARG A 77 17.48 -3.76 -11.72
N ASP A 78 16.90 -3.35 -12.83
CA ASP A 78 17.59 -3.31 -14.11
C ASP A 78 18.54 -2.10 -14.23
N GLY A 79 18.46 -1.14 -13.30
CA GLY A 79 19.27 0.08 -13.32
C GLY A 79 19.02 0.98 -14.53
N ARG A 80 17.88 0.79 -15.21
CA ARG A 80 17.58 1.44 -16.50
C ARG A 80 17.02 2.85 -16.37
N THR A 81 16.46 3.18 -15.20
CA THR A 81 15.80 4.44 -14.95
C THR A 81 16.34 5.12 -13.71
N GLU A 82 15.88 6.34 -13.45
CA GLU A 82 16.26 7.12 -12.27
C GLU A 82 15.88 6.42 -10.95
N ALA A 83 14.94 5.46 -10.98
CA ALA A 83 14.51 4.75 -9.78
C ALA A 83 15.67 4.10 -8.99
N SER A 84 16.66 3.55 -9.68
CA SER A 84 17.79 2.84 -9.08
C SER A 84 19.02 3.72 -8.82
N ARG A 85 19.09 4.92 -9.41
CA ARG A 85 20.30 5.76 -9.36
C ARG A 85 20.40 6.53 -8.05
N THR A 86 21.59 6.61 -7.49
CA THR A 86 21.96 7.51 -6.40
C THR A 86 23.48 7.62 -6.29
N ALA A 87 23.98 8.81 -5.97
CA ALA A 87 25.36 9.03 -5.59
C ALA A 87 25.69 8.53 -4.18
N PHE A 88 24.63 8.22 -3.40
CA PHE A 88 24.73 7.73 -2.01
C PHE A 88 24.37 6.27 -1.96
N VAL A 89 25.37 5.41 -1.75
CA VAL A 89 25.19 3.95 -1.67
C VAL A 89 25.42 3.48 -0.25
N SER A 90 24.52 2.62 0.24
CA SER A 90 24.66 1.93 1.52
C SER A 90 24.40 0.45 1.35
N TYR A 91 25.18 -0.36 2.07
CA TYR A 91 24.95 -1.81 2.17
C TYR A 91 23.93 -2.18 3.26
N ALA A 92 23.39 -1.19 3.97
CA ALA A 92 22.30 -1.41 4.90
C ALA A 92 21.01 -1.75 4.11
N LEU A 93 20.40 -2.85 4.50
CA LEU A 93 19.08 -3.27 4.04
C LEU A 93 18.11 -3.13 5.22
N PRO A 94 17.59 -1.91 5.50
CA PRO A 94 16.64 -1.72 6.57
C PRO A 94 15.35 -2.50 6.30
N TRP A 95 14.57 -2.71 7.34
CA TRP A 95 13.16 -3.00 7.17
C TRP A 95 12.50 -1.80 6.54
N SER A 96 11.70 -2.04 5.52
CA SER A 96 11.08 -1.03 4.68
C SER A 96 9.62 -1.38 4.44
N THR A 97 8.80 -0.38 4.14
CA THR A 97 7.39 -0.61 3.82
C THR A 97 7.20 -1.28 2.46
N GLY A 98 8.18 -1.11 1.58
CA GLY A 98 8.17 -1.63 0.20
C GLY A 98 7.31 -0.82 -0.77
N ASP A 99 6.44 0.06 -0.27
CA ASP A 99 5.64 1.01 -1.06
C ASP A 99 5.34 2.28 -0.26
N ALA A 100 6.35 3.09 0.01
CA ALA A 100 6.31 4.27 0.88
C ALA A 100 5.72 5.52 0.19
N HIS A 101 4.66 5.40 -0.62
CA HIS A 101 4.00 6.60 -1.15
C HIS A 101 3.19 7.33 -0.05
N PRO A 102 2.95 8.67 -0.17
CA PRO A 102 2.30 9.45 0.89
C PRO A 102 0.97 8.91 1.41
N GLU A 103 0.13 8.30 0.56
CA GLU A 103 -1.16 7.73 0.98
C GLU A 103 -1.03 6.39 1.75
N ASN A 104 0.18 5.83 1.85
CA ASN A 104 0.47 4.70 2.75
C ASN A 104 0.91 5.17 4.15
N PHE A 105 0.65 6.44 4.48
CA PHE A 105 0.80 7.00 5.82
C PHE A 105 -0.54 7.54 6.31
N GLY A 106 -0.84 7.26 7.57
CA GLY A 106 -2.11 7.64 8.15
C GLY A 106 -2.16 7.42 9.65
N LEU A 107 -3.31 7.64 10.24
CA LEU A 107 -3.50 7.43 11.68
C LEU A 107 -3.75 5.96 11.98
N LEU A 108 -3.07 5.46 12.97
CA LEU A 108 -3.33 4.16 13.59
C LEU A 108 -3.58 4.35 15.09
N LEU A 109 -4.50 3.54 15.62
CA LEU A 109 -4.79 3.47 17.04
C LEU A 109 -3.94 2.38 17.68
N ALA A 110 -3.07 2.78 18.60
CA ALA A 110 -2.26 1.85 19.38
C ALA A 110 -3.05 1.15 20.47
N GLY A 111 -2.46 0.08 21.03
CA GLY A 111 -3.05 -0.68 22.11
C GLY A 111 -3.31 0.11 23.40
N ASP A 112 -2.57 1.21 23.61
CA ASP A 112 -2.76 2.16 24.71
C ASP A 112 -3.84 3.22 24.44
N GLY A 113 -4.48 3.18 23.27
CA GLY A 113 -5.48 4.15 22.85
C GLY A 113 -4.91 5.42 22.21
N THR A 114 -3.60 5.52 22.04
CA THR A 114 -2.96 6.69 21.42
C THR A 114 -3.08 6.63 19.91
N LEU A 115 -3.56 7.73 19.28
CA LEU A 115 -3.47 7.91 17.84
C LEU A 115 -2.08 8.37 17.45
N ALA A 116 -1.50 7.73 16.44
CA ALA A 116 -0.22 8.11 15.89
C ALA A 116 -0.23 8.09 14.37
N LEU A 117 0.56 8.98 13.75
CA LEU A 117 0.85 8.93 12.33
C LEU A 117 1.87 7.82 12.08
N GLU A 118 1.49 6.84 11.29
CA GLU A 118 2.27 5.64 11.02
C GLU A 118 2.06 5.17 9.57
N PRO A 119 2.91 4.27 9.04
CA PRO A 119 2.55 3.52 7.83
C PRO A 119 1.32 2.65 8.09
N ASN A 120 0.40 2.61 7.15
CA ASN A 120 -0.87 1.89 7.29
C ASN A 120 -1.04 0.73 6.30
N ASP A 121 -0.05 0.45 5.46
CA ASP A 121 -0.01 -0.70 4.56
C ASP A 121 1.27 -1.51 4.75
N LEU A 122 1.11 -2.82 5.03
CA LEU A 122 2.20 -3.78 5.24
C LEU A 122 2.36 -4.81 4.12
N ASP A 123 1.58 -4.70 3.08
CA ASP A 123 1.50 -5.75 2.07
C ASP A 123 2.86 -6.09 1.45
N ALA A 124 3.74 -5.10 1.34
CA ALA A 124 5.04 -5.22 0.71
C ALA A 124 6.22 -5.10 1.69
N VAL A 125 5.94 -5.13 3.02
CA VAL A 125 7.00 -4.97 4.01
C VAL A 125 8.05 -6.06 3.89
N ASP A 126 9.33 -5.66 3.76
CA ASP A 126 10.48 -6.54 3.69
C ASP A 126 11.78 -5.72 3.83
N ARG A 127 12.93 -6.33 3.55
CA ARG A 127 14.20 -5.64 3.50
C ARG A 127 14.51 -5.18 2.08
N TYR A 128 14.68 -3.87 1.92
CA TYR A 128 15.06 -3.24 0.66
C TYR A 128 16.27 -2.32 0.85
N PRO A 129 16.98 -1.95 -0.21
CA PRO A 129 17.88 -0.80 -0.16
C PRO A 129 17.12 0.44 0.35
N TYR A 130 17.72 1.21 1.28
CA TYR A 130 17.03 2.33 1.93
C TYR A 130 16.39 3.32 0.92
N HIS A 131 17.04 3.53 -0.22
CA HIS A 131 16.58 4.46 -1.24
C HIS A 131 15.40 3.95 -2.06
N TRP A 132 15.00 2.68 -1.92
CA TRP A 132 13.74 2.17 -2.46
C TRP A 132 12.55 2.97 -1.91
N ASP A 133 12.36 2.94 -0.61
CA ASP A 133 11.25 3.63 0.05
C ASP A 133 11.41 5.16 -0.01
N LEU A 134 12.63 5.68 0.19
CA LEU A 134 12.86 7.11 0.14
C LEU A 134 12.51 7.70 -1.22
N ARG A 135 12.83 7.02 -2.31
CA ARG A 135 12.46 7.44 -3.68
C ARG A 135 10.96 7.39 -3.89
N ARG A 136 10.31 6.31 -3.43
CA ARG A 136 8.85 6.22 -3.48
C ARG A 136 8.18 7.35 -2.72
N LEU A 137 8.67 7.71 -1.53
CA LEU A 137 8.13 8.80 -0.75
C LEU A 137 8.32 10.14 -1.45
N VAL A 138 9.56 10.48 -1.80
CA VAL A 138 9.90 11.81 -2.35
C VAL A 138 9.22 12.03 -3.71
N THR A 139 9.23 11.03 -4.60
CA THR A 139 8.52 11.10 -5.89
C THR A 139 7.01 11.21 -5.69
N GLY A 140 6.44 10.48 -4.74
CA GLY A 140 5.02 10.55 -4.41
C GLY A 140 4.60 11.93 -3.90
N MET A 141 5.47 12.63 -3.15
CA MET A 141 5.25 14.01 -2.72
C MET A 141 5.24 14.98 -3.91
N VAL A 142 6.20 14.83 -4.85
CA VAL A 142 6.27 15.63 -6.08
C VAL A 142 5.03 15.43 -6.94
N LEU A 143 4.67 14.18 -7.22
CA LEU A 143 3.47 13.85 -8.01
C LEU A 143 2.19 14.35 -7.33
N GLY A 144 2.09 14.21 -6.02
CA GLY A 144 0.96 14.71 -5.26
C GLY A 144 0.81 16.23 -5.36
N ALA A 145 1.92 16.93 -5.29
CA ALA A 145 1.93 18.38 -5.47
C ALA A 145 1.50 18.79 -6.88
N ARG A 146 1.94 18.08 -7.92
CA ARG A 146 1.53 18.33 -9.32
C ARG A 146 0.04 18.12 -9.54
N LEU A 147 -0.53 17.06 -8.98
CA LEU A 147 -1.92 16.65 -9.22
C LEU A 147 -2.95 17.52 -8.54
N SER A 148 -2.65 17.98 -7.35
CA SER A 148 -3.60 18.77 -6.56
C SER A 148 -3.90 20.15 -7.15
N ASN A 149 -3.31 20.48 -8.29
CA ASN A 149 -3.54 21.72 -9.04
C ASN A 149 -4.05 21.46 -10.47
N GLU A 150 -4.58 20.29 -10.75
CA GLU A 150 -5.23 20.04 -12.03
C GLU A 150 -6.44 20.98 -12.19
N GLY A 151 -6.34 21.89 -13.17
CA GLY A 151 -7.39 22.87 -13.46
C GLY A 151 -7.06 24.32 -13.08
N ASP A 152 -6.06 24.58 -12.24
CA ASP A 152 -5.55 25.93 -11.95
C ASP A 152 -4.10 26.07 -12.43
N GLU A 153 -3.92 26.70 -13.60
CA GLU A 153 -2.60 26.87 -14.23
C GLU A 153 -1.64 27.73 -13.38
N ALA A 154 -2.15 28.73 -12.67
CA ALA A 154 -1.34 29.60 -11.82
C ALA A 154 -0.88 28.85 -10.56
N ALA A 155 -1.75 28.11 -9.90
CA ALA A 155 -1.42 27.27 -8.77
C ALA A 155 -0.47 26.13 -9.18
N ARG A 156 -0.68 25.51 -10.35
CA ARG A 156 0.23 24.50 -10.90
C ARG A 156 1.63 25.07 -11.14
N ALA A 157 1.76 26.25 -11.73
CA ALA A 157 3.05 26.89 -11.95
C ALA A 157 3.80 27.17 -10.63
N LEU A 158 3.08 27.59 -9.58
CA LEU A 158 3.66 27.81 -8.25
C LEU A 158 4.16 26.51 -7.63
N VAL A 159 3.42 25.42 -7.75
CA VAL A 159 3.80 24.11 -7.21
C VAL A 159 4.95 23.49 -7.98
N VAL A 160 4.95 23.58 -9.31
CA VAL A 160 6.09 23.13 -10.14
C VAL A 160 7.36 23.91 -9.76
N ALA A 161 7.25 25.21 -9.46
CA ALA A 161 8.37 25.98 -8.94
C ALA A 161 8.85 25.50 -7.55
N SER A 162 7.97 24.86 -6.76
CA SER A 162 8.24 24.40 -5.40
C SER A 162 8.54 22.89 -5.29
N GLU A 163 8.37 22.11 -6.34
CA GLU A 163 8.49 20.64 -6.31
C GLU A 163 9.88 20.18 -5.85
N ARG A 164 10.92 20.91 -6.29
CA ARG A 164 12.29 20.64 -5.87
C ARG A 164 12.48 20.90 -4.37
N GLU A 165 11.92 21.99 -3.84
CA GLU A 165 11.96 22.31 -2.41
C GLU A 165 11.23 21.25 -1.57
N ILE A 166 10.05 20.81 -2.01
CA ILE A 166 9.29 19.73 -1.37
C ILE A 166 10.15 18.45 -1.31
N ALA A 167 10.77 18.10 -2.42
CA ALA A 167 11.62 16.92 -2.53
C ALA A 167 12.87 17.02 -1.63
N GLU A 168 13.60 18.14 -1.71
CA GLU A 168 14.79 18.39 -0.90
C GLU A 168 14.47 18.38 0.60
N ALA A 169 13.39 19.04 1.01
CA ALA A 169 12.98 19.10 2.41
C ALA A 169 12.61 17.71 2.96
N THR A 170 11.95 16.87 2.16
CA THR A 170 11.60 15.50 2.54
C THR A 170 12.86 14.64 2.73
N ALA A 171 13.75 14.66 1.74
CA ALA A 171 15.00 13.89 1.77
C ALA A 171 15.96 14.41 2.86
N ARG A 172 16.05 15.73 3.06
CA ARG A 172 16.87 16.33 4.10
C ARG A 172 16.39 15.91 5.49
N ALA A 173 15.08 15.98 5.74
CA ALA A 173 14.51 15.56 7.02
C ALA A 173 14.76 14.08 7.33
N TYR A 174 14.76 13.23 6.29
CA TYR A 174 15.20 11.84 6.43
C TYR A 174 16.66 11.74 6.87
N ALA A 175 17.58 12.45 6.21
CA ALA A 175 19.02 12.43 6.51
C ALA A 175 19.31 12.93 7.94
N ASP A 176 18.73 14.07 8.30
CA ASP A 176 18.89 14.67 9.64
C ASP A 176 18.39 13.72 10.74
N ALA A 177 17.24 13.06 10.51
CA ALA A 177 16.69 12.11 11.45
C ALA A 177 17.56 10.84 11.60
N ILE A 178 18.09 10.30 10.50
CA ILE A 178 19.03 9.18 10.52
C ILE A 178 20.26 9.51 11.39
N ILE A 179 20.84 10.69 11.23
CA ILE A 179 21.98 11.14 12.03
C ILE A 179 21.57 11.27 13.51
N GLY A 180 20.45 11.92 13.78
CA GLY A 180 19.95 12.07 15.15
C GLY A 180 19.73 10.74 15.85
N TYR A 181 19.13 9.77 15.17
CA TYR A 181 18.92 8.42 15.72
C TYR A 181 20.24 7.64 15.93
N ALA A 182 21.21 7.83 15.05
CA ALA A 182 22.53 7.24 15.23
C ALA A 182 23.28 7.86 16.44
N ASP A 183 22.98 9.13 16.77
CA ASP A 183 23.53 9.86 17.92
C ASP A 183 22.69 9.65 19.20
N GLY A 184 21.69 8.77 19.16
CA GLY A 184 20.90 8.36 20.34
C GLY A 184 19.61 9.16 20.56
N ALA A 185 19.13 9.91 19.58
CA ALA A 185 17.81 10.51 19.66
C ALA A 185 16.71 9.44 19.85
N PRO A 186 15.67 9.71 20.65
CA PRO A 186 14.60 8.76 20.89
C PRO A 186 13.75 8.52 19.64
N LEU A 187 13.28 7.28 19.46
CA LEU A 187 12.38 6.90 18.37
C LEU A 187 10.92 7.23 18.73
N GLU A 188 10.62 8.52 18.82
CA GLU A 188 9.29 8.99 19.24
C GLU A 188 8.24 8.76 18.17
N ARG A 189 7.02 8.44 18.63
CA ARG A 189 5.83 8.38 17.77
C ARG A 189 5.33 9.77 17.46
N ILE A 190 4.74 9.94 16.31
CA ILE A 190 4.12 11.20 15.90
C ILE A 190 2.66 11.15 16.33
N VAL A 191 2.36 11.71 17.50
CA VAL A 191 1.03 11.67 18.13
C VAL A 191 0.25 12.98 18.00
N ASP A 192 0.94 14.09 17.71
CA ASP A 192 0.36 15.38 17.42
C ASP A 192 1.38 16.21 16.63
N ARG A 193 0.90 17.06 15.74
CA ARG A 193 1.70 17.98 14.94
C ARG A 193 0.92 19.25 14.66
N GLY A 194 0.74 20.06 15.72
CA GLY A 194 0.08 21.35 15.64
C GLY A 194 0.77 22.36 14.72
N ASP A 195 2.00 22.08 14.29
CA ASP A 195 2.79 22.87 13.34
C ASP A 195 2.54 22.49 11.86
N VAL A 196 1.77 21.42 11.57
CA VAL A 196 1.45 20.95 10.21
C VAL A 196 -0.06 20.91 10.01
N PRO A 197 -0.65 21.90 9.32
CA PRO A 197 -2.12 22.05 9.18
C PRO A 197 -2.83 20.78 8.71
N LEU A 198 -2.26 20.09 7.71
CA LEU A 198 -2.81 18.83 7.18
C LEU A 198 -2.90 17.73 8.26
N LEU A 199 -1.92 17.63 9.13
CA LEU A 199 -1.91 16.64 10.22
C LEU A 199 -2.86 17.03 11.33
N VAL A 200 -2.99 18.33 11.65
CA VAL A 200 -3.99 18.83 12.60
C VAL A 200 -5.39 18.39 12.20
N ASP A 201 -5.76 18.60 10.93
CA ASP A 201 -7.06 18.17 10.43
C ASP A 201 -7.21 16.65 10.43
N LEU A 202 -6.16 15.92 10.04
CA LEU A 202 -6.16 14.47 10.05
C LEU A 202 -6.42 13.90 11.46
N PHE A 203 -5.69 14.38 12.47
CA PHE A 203 -5.87 13.99 13.87
C PHE A 203 -7.25 14.39 14.40
N ARG A 204 -7.72 15.60 14.07
CA ARG A 204 -9.06 16.07 14.46
C ARG A 204 -10.16 15.15 13.90
N ARG A 205 -10.09 14.78 12.63
CA ARG A 205 -11.03 13.83 12.00
C ARG A 205 -10.93 12.44 12.64
N GLY A 206 -9.73 11.92 12.83
CA GLY A 206 -9.51 10.62 13.45
C GLY A 206 -10.11 10.53 14.86
N ASN A 207 -9.88 11.54 15.71
CA ASN A 207 -10.44 11.59 17.06
C ASN A 207 -11.97 11.71 17.05
N ARG A 208 -12.54 12.55 16.15
CA ARG A 208 -13.98 12.69 16.01
C ARG A 208 -14.63 11.36 15.63
N ASP A 209 -14.10 10.69 14.64
CA ASP A 209 -14.67 9.47 14.07
C ASP A 209 -14.49 8.28 15.02
N LEU A 210 -13.40 8.26 15.80
CA LEU A 210 -13.19 7.29 16.87
C LEU A 210 -14.30 7.38 17.92
N VAL A 211 -14.60 8.58 18.38
CA VAL A 211 -15.67 8.81 19.40
C VAL A 211 -17.05 8.49 18.83
N ALA A 212 -17.29 8.85 17.57
CA ALA A 212 -18.58 8.64 16.91
C ALA A 212 -18.81 7.18 16.45
N ARG A 213 -17.79 6.30 16.50
CA ARG A 213 -17.85 4.97 15.89
C ARG A 213 -18.30 5.02 14.42
N ALA A 214 -17.69 5.95 13.67
CA ALA A 214 -18.15 6.33 12.34
C ALA A 214 -18.12 5.17 11.34
N GLU A 215 -17.02 4.41 11.29
CA GLU A 215 -16.91 3.24 10.38
C GLU A 215 -17.99 2.20 10.67
N LEU A 216 -18.23 1.88 11.94
CA LEU A 216 -19.27 0.94 12.33
C LEU A 216 -20.65 1.45 11.91
N GLY A 217 -20.93 2.75 12.14
CA GLY A 217 -22.22 3.37 11.79
C GLY A 217 -22.46 3.47 10.29
N ASP A 218 -21.45 3.88 9.54
CA ASP A 218 -21.55 4.11 8.09
C ASP A 218 -21.68 2.79 7.30
N ARG A 219 -21.02 1.74 7.75
CA ARG A 219 -20.96 0.44 7.05
C ARG A 219 -22.06 -0.54 7.48
N THR A 220 -22.72 -0.29 8.59
CA THR A 220 -23.69 -1.24 9.16
C THR A 220 -25.02 -0.58 9.51
N MET A 221 -26.03 -1.41 9.79
CA MET A 221 -27.35 -1.01 10.26
C MET A 221 -27.88 -2.02 11.28
N LEU A 222 -28.80 -1.61 12.13
CA LEU A 222 -29.53 -2.52 13.02
C LEU A 222 -30.77 -3.08 12.30
N ILE A 223 -30.90 -4.41 12.31
CA ILE A 223 -32.07 -5.14 11.84
C ILE A 223 -32.54 -6.02 12.99
N ASP A 224 -33.72 -5.77 13.50
CA ASP A 224 -34.29 -6.48 14.65
C ASP A 224 -33.35 -6.52 15.88
N GLY A 225 -32.66 -5.42 16.13
CA GLY A 225 -31.71 -5.30 17.24
C GLY A 225 -30.33 -5.93 17.01
N VAL A 226 -30.12 -6.58 15.89
CA VAL A 226 -28.82 -7.18 15.52
C VAL A 226 -28.17 -6.36 14.41
N ARG A 227 -26.87 -6.08 14.56
CA ARG A 227 -26.12 -5.34 13.56
C ARG A 227 -25.83 -6.21 12.33
N ARG A 228 -25.95 -5.59 11.14
CA ARG A 228 -25.69 -6.20 9.84
C ARG A 228 -24.97 -5.21 8.93
N PHE A 229 -24.16 -5.69 8.00
CA PHE A 229 -23.59 -4.82 6.97
C PHE A 229 -24.65 -4.24 6.03
N ARG A 230 -24.44 -3.03 5.60
CA ARG A 230 -25.06 -2.50 4.37
C ARG A 230 -24.47 -3.25 3.18
N ARG A 231 -25.27 -3.44 2.11
CA ARG A 231 -24.82 -4.07 0.87
C ARG A 231 -24.84 -3.03 -0.25
N GLY A 232 -24.03 -3.26 -1.31
CA GLY A 232 -23.98 -2.40 -2.48
C GLY A 232 -22.83 -1.40 -2.46
N VAL A 233 -23.00 -0.29 -3.17
CA VAL A 233 -22.01 0.78 -3.30
C VAL A 233 -21.82 1.49 -1.95
N LEU A 234 -20.56 1.66 -1.55
CA LEU A 234 -20.21 2.34 -0.29
C LEU A 234 -20.06 3.86 -0.47
N ASP A 235 -19.60 4.29 -1.63
CA ASP A 235 -19.37 5.69 -1.98
C ASP A 235 -19.81 5.93 -3.43
N ASP A 236 -20.76 6.83 -3.63
CA ASP A 236 -21.27 7.17 -4.97
C ASP A 236 -20.19 7.81 -5.86
N ALA A 237 -19.17 8.41 -5.27
CA ALA A 237 -18.02 8.97 -5.99
C ALA A 237 -17.03 7.88 -6.46
N GLU A 238 -17.04 6.74 -5.80
CA GLU A 238 -16.21 5.56 -6.12
C GLU A 238 -17.11 4.31 -6.24
N PRO A 239 -17.95 4.22 -7.29
CA PRO A 239 -18.98 3.17 -7.40
C PRO A 239 -18.43 1.75 -7.47
N GLU A 240 -17.16 1.58 -7.76
CA GLU A 240 -16.46 0.31 -7.66
C GLU A 240 -16.20 -0.16 -6.21
N ASN A 241 -16.27 0.75 -5.22
CA ASN A 241 -16.18 0.40 -3.80
C ASN A 241 -17.51 -0.18 -3.35
N THR A 242 -17.59 -1.51 -3.39
CA THR A 242 -18.83 -2.23 -3.10
C THR A 242 -18.64 -3.30 -2.04
N GLN A 243 -19.72 -3.57 -1.31
CA GLN A 243 -19.84 -4.72 -0.41
C GLN A 243 -20.83 -5.73 -0.99
N ALA A 244 -20.41 -6.98 -1.09
CA ALA A 244 -21.21 -8.08 -1.60
C ALA A 244 -21.33 -9.22 -0.58
N ASP A 245 -22.38 -10.02 -0.71
CA ASP A 245 -22.55 -11.23 0.08
C ASP A 245 -21.43 -12.23 -0.19
N LEU A 246 -21.08 -12.97 0.84
CA LEU A 246 -20.24 -14.15 0.73
C LEU A 246 -21.11 -15.39 0.49
N ASP A 247 -20.52 -16.36 -0.23
CA ASP A 247 -21.07 -17.71 -0.26
C ASP A 247 -21.22 -18.27 1.17
N ILE A 248 -22.28 -19.03 1.41
CA ILE A 248 -22.59 -19.58 2.76
C ILE A 248 -21.46 -20.49 3.29
N ASP A 249 -20.85 -21.28 2.39
CA ASP A 249 -19.74 -22.17 2.75
C ASP A 249 -18.48 -21.38 3.15
N VAL A 250 -18.21 -20.26 2.48
CA VAL A 250 -17.12 -19.33 2.82
C VAL A 250 -17.40 -18.65 4.15
N LEU A 251 -18.60 -18.12 4.31
CA LEU A 251 -19.04 -17.47 5.55
C LEU A 251 -18.85 -18.40 6.77
N ALA A 252 -19.20 -19.68 6.64
CA ALA A 252 -19.06 -20.69 7.68
C ALA A 252 -17.60 -20.94 8.13
N THR A 253 -16.59 -20.56 7.32
CA THR A 253 -15.16 -20.74 7.66
C THR A 253 -14.59 -19.61 8.53
N ILE A 254 -15.23 -18.45 8.53
CA ILE A 254 -14.68 -17.23 9.18
C ILE A 254 -14.51 -17.41 10.70
N PRO A 255 -15.46 -17.97 11.45
CA PRO A 255 -15.27 -18.19 12.91
C PRO A 255 -14.02 -19.02 13.22
N SER A 256 -13.75 -20.05 12.43
CA SER A 256 -12.55 -20.89 12.60
C SER A 256 -11.27 -20.13 12.26
N LEU A 257 -11.30 -19.23 11.27
CA LEU A 257 -10.16 -18.34 10.97
C LEU A 257 -9.89 -17.41 12.16
N LEU A 258 -10.92 -16.73 12.67
CA LEU A 258 -10.78 -15.80 13.79
C LEU A 258 -10.25 -16.50 15.05
N ALA A 259 -10.77 -17.68 15.37
CA ALA A 259 -10.30 -18.48 16.49
C ALA A 259 -8.83 -18.90 16.38
N ARG A 260 -8.34 -19.16 15.16
CA ARG A 260 -6.90 -19.44 14.93
C ARG A 260 -6.05 -18.20 15.00
N ALA A 261 -6.53 -17.06 14.50
CA ALA A 261 -5.78 -15.82 14.44
C ALA A 261 -5.67 -15.12 15.80
N ALA A 262 -6.72 -15.13 16.59
CA ALA A 262 -6.82 -14.40 17.85
C ALA A 262 -5.67 -14.66 18.85
N PRO A 263 -5.19 -15.89 19.09
CA PRO A 263 -4.09 -16.14 20.03
C PRO A 263 -2.76 -15.49 19.61
N SER A 264 -2.59 -15.16 18.33
CA SER A 264 -1.39 -14.54 17.80
C SER A 264 -1.44 -13.00 17.79
N MET A 265 -2.55 -12.43 18.23
CA MET A 265 -2.67 -10.98 18.45
C MET A 265 -2.04 -10.60 19.79
N PRO A 266 -1.35 -9.46 19.91
CA PRO A 266 -0.82 -8.97 21.19
C PRO A 266 -1.92 -8.85 22.27
N VAL A 267 -3.09 -8.36 21.87
CA VAL A 267 -4.31 -8.40 22.69
C VAL A 267 -5.31 -9.32 21.98
N PRO A 268 -5.45 -10.57 22.43
CA PRO A 268 -6.37 -11.52 21.82
C PRO A 268 -7.82 -11.03 21.83
N LEU A 269 -8.59 -11.48 20.84
CA LEU A 269 -10.04 -11.34 20.86
C LEU A 269 -10.60 -12.16 22.02
N ALA A 270 -11.54 -11.59 22.77
CA ALA A 270 -12.28 -12.31 23.80
C ALA A 270 -13.21 -13.36 23.16
N PRO A 271 -13.67 -14.38 23.91
CA PRO A 271 -14.58 -15.40 23.37
C PRO A 271 -15.83 -14.83 22.71
N ASP A 272 -16.43 -13.78 23.29
CA ASP A 272 -17.61 -13.12 22.73
C ASP A 272 -17.28 -12.40 21.41
N GLU A 273 -16.09 -11.80 21.32
CA GLU A 273 -15.57 -11.13 20.14
C GLU A 273 -15.23 -12.12 18.98
N LEU A 274 -15.41 -13.42 19.17
CA LEU A 274 -15.32 -14.46 18.11
C LEU A 274 -16.70 -14.83 17.54
N THR A 275 -17.80 -14.27 18.09
CA THR A 275 -19.15 -14.52 17.60
C THR A 275 -19.41 -13.72 16.33
N LEU A 276 -19.42 -14.40 15.20
CA LEU A 276 -19.71 -13.78 13.90
C LEU A 276 -21.18 -13.36 13.82
N LEU A 277 -21.43 -12.10 13.55
CA LEU A 277 -22.77 -11.55 13.30
C LEU A 277 -23.07 -11.50 11.81
N ASP A 278 -22.09 -11.07 11.02
CA ASP A 278 -22.21 -10.91 9.58
C ASP A 278 -20.81 -10.82 8.93
N ALA A 279 -20.70 -10.99 7.60
CA ALA A 279 -19.49 -10.68 6.87
C ALA A 279 -19.80 -10.32 5.42
N VAL A 280 -18.91 -9.53 4.82
CA VAL A 280 -19.01 -9.08 3.42
C VAL A 280 -17.67 -9.20 2.71
N ARG A 281 -17.76 -9.43 1.41
CA ARG A 281 -16.66 -9.25 0.48
C ARG A 281 -16.58 -7.79 0.08
N GLU A 282 -15.38 -7.20 0.13
CA GLU A 282 -15.13 -5.86 -0.37
C GLU A 282 -14.42 -5.89 -1.71
N PHE A 283 -14.86 -5.02 -2.61
CA PHE A 283 -14.23 -4.74 -3.90
C PHE A 283 -13.83 -3.26 -3.96
N GLY A 284 -12.89 -2.93 -4.84
CA GLY A 284 -12.52 -1.55 -5.14
C GLY A 284 -11.54 -0.88 -4.17
N ALA A 285 -11.19 -1.51 -3.07
CA ALA A 285 -10.31 -0.90 -2.08
C ALA A 285 -8.82 -1.08 -2.41
N GLY A 286 -8.07 0.01 -2.36
CA GLY A 286 -6.66 0.07 -2.73
C GLY A 286 -6.43 0.05 -4.24
N VAL A 287 -5.19 0.20 -4.71
CA VAL A 287 -4.84 0.11 -6.13
C VAL A 287 -3.99 -1.13 -6.40
N ALA A 288 -2.81 -1.23 -5.82
CA ALA A 288 -1.91 -2.36 -6.03
C ALA A 288 -2.55 -3.69 -5.57
N SER A 289 -3.32 -3.65 -4.50
CA SER A 289 -4.00 -4.81 -3.92
C SER A 289 -5.43 -5.06 -4.44
N TRP A 290 -5.89 -4.31 -5.45
CA TRP A 290 -7.24 -4.42 -6.02
C TRP A 290 -7.69 -5.85 -6.34
N PRO A 291 -6.85 -6.72 -6.95
CA PRO A 291 -7.25 -8.09 -7.25
C PRO A 291 -7.27 -9.02 -6.04
N ARG A 292 -6.77 -8.59 -4.88
CA ARG A 292 -6.67 -9.44 -3.70
C ARG A 292 -8.02 -9.61 -3.00
N VAL A 293 -8.17 -10.73 -2.32
CA VAL A 293 -9.34 -10.97 -1.49
C VAL A 293 -9.30 -10.05 -0.29
N ARG A 294 -10.38 -9.28 -0.12
CA ARG A 294 -10.62 -8.46 1.06
C ARG A 294 -12.03 -8.70 1.57
N MET A 295 -12.15 -8.93 2.84
CA MET A 295 -13.42 -9.11 3.51
C MET A 295 -13.43 -8.35 4.82
N VAL A 296 -14.63 -8.06 5.31
CA VAL A 296 -14.82 -7.55 6.66
C VAL A 296 -15.83 -8.44 7.36
N ALA A 297 -15.42 -8.94 8.52
CA ALA A 297 -16.28 -9.66 9.43
C ALA A 297 -16.79 -8.68 10.50
N LEU A 298 -18.07 -8.73 10.77
CA LEU A 298 -18.71 -8.07 11.89
C LEU A 298 -18.87 -9.09 13.01
N VAL A 299 -18.26 -8.83 14.14
CA VAL A 299 -18.33 -9.70 15.31
C VAL A 299 -18.93 -8.97 16.50
N ARG A 300 -19.53 -9.72 17.41
CA ARG A 300 -20.07 -9.18 18.65
C ARG A 300 -18.96 -8.48 19.46
N GLY A 301 -19.31 -7.39 20.12
CA GLY A 301 -18.47 -6.76 21.12
C GLY A 301 -18.42 -7.54 22.43
N ARG A 302 -17.90 -6.90 23.47
CA ARG A 302 -17.77 -7.50 24.81
C ARG A 302 -19.04 -7.43 25.63
N THR A 303 -19.99 -6.62 25.19
CA THR A 303 -21.27 -6.40 25.86
C THR A 303 -22.43 -6.78 24.94
N ASP A 304 -23.66 -6.70 25.47
CA ASP A 304 -24.86 -6.87 24.64
C ASP A 304 -25.27 -5.60 23.89
N ASP A 305 -24.50 -4.51 24.03
CA ASP A 305 -24.72 -3.26 23.28
C ASP A 305 -24.16 -3.39 21.87
N PRO A 306 -24.99 -3.32 20.82
CA PRO A 306 -24.49 -3.34 19.44
C PRO A 306 -23.53 -2.18 19.10
N GLY A 307 -23.43 -1.17 19.97
CA GLY A 307 -22.49 -0.05 19.83
C GLY A 307 -21.03 -0.44 20.01
N ASP A 308 -20.73 -1.57 20.68
CA ASP A 308 -19.38 -2.07 20.87
C ASP A 308 -18.97 -3.20 19.92
N ASP A 309 -19.83 -3.57 18.96
CA ASP A 309 -19.51 -4.53 17.91
C ASP A 309 -18.25 -4.11 17.14
N LEU A 310 -17.50 -5.10 16.63
CA LEU A 310 -16.21 -4.88 16.00
C LEU A 310 -16.22 -5.25 14.52
N LEU A 311 -15.53 -4.44 13.74
CA LEU A 311 -15.18 -4.73 12.35
C LEU A 311 -13.78 -5.36 12.29
N ILE A 312 -13.67 -6.54 11.68
CA ILE A 312 -12.40 -7.25 11.50
C ILE A 312 -12.12 -7.41 10.03
N GLN A 313 -11.08 -6.72 9.56
CA GLN A 313 -10.59 -6.85 8.20
C GLN A 313 -9.80 -8.14 8.04
N ILE A 314 -10.09 -8.87 6.96
CA ILE A 314 -9.38 -10.05 6.50
C ILE A 314 -8.90 -9.76 5.08
N LYS A 315 -7.58 -9.63 4.88
CA LYS A 315 -7.00 -9.23 3.60
C LYS A 315 -5.96 -10.26 3.14
N GLU A 316 -6.11 -10.76 1.91
CA GLU A 316 -5.10 -11.61 1.28
C GLU A 316 -3.77 -10.87 1.18
N LEU A 317 -2.71 -11.56 1.55
CA LEU A 317 -1.33 -11.09 1.44
C LEU A 317 -0.64 -11.75 0.27
N GLY A 318 0.19 -10.98 -0.42
CA GLY A 318 1.03 -11.46 -1.49
C GLY A 318 2.51 -11.45 -1.13
N ASP A 319 3.32 -11.81 -2.10
CA ASP A 319 4.77 -11.60 -2.07
C ASP A 319 5.10 -10.12 -1.91
N SER A 320 6.17 -9.81 -1.14
CA SER A 320 6.69 -8.46 -1.00
C SER A 320 7.28 -7.92 -2.31
N GLY A 321 7.75 -8.82 -3.17
CA GLY A 321 8.52 -8.49 -4.35
C GLY A 321 9.96 -8.06 -4.06
N ALA A 322 10.46 -8.32 -2.86
CA ALA A 322 11.86 -8.09 -2.51
C ALA A 322 12.81 -9.13 -3.14
N ASP A 323 12.28 -10.11 -3.86
CA ASP A 323 13.08 -11.09 -4.59
C ASP A 323 14.06 -10.41 -5.55
N GLY A 324 15.32 -10.84 -5.48
CA GLY A 324 16.44 -10.23 -6.20
C GLY A 324 17.15 -9.09 -5.44
N PHE A 325 16.59 -8.58 -4.34
CA PHE A 325 17.26 -7.63 -3.44
C PHE A 325 17.85 -8.30 -2.18
N LEU A 326 17.33 -9.45 -1.81
CA LEU A 326 17.75 -10.20 -0.63
C LEU A 326 18.64 -11.38 -1.01
N PRO A 327 19.60 -11.75 -0.14
CA PRO A 327 20.28 -13.04 -0.26
C PRO A 327 19.28 -14.20 -0.25
N PRO A 328 19.56 -15.31 -0.99
CA PRO A 328 18.73 -16.51 -0.96
C PRO A 328 18.48 -17.00 0.48
N GLY A 329 17.26 -17.46 0.74
CA GLY A 329 16.88 -17.99 2.06
C GLY A 329 16.48 -16.95 3.10
N ARG A 330 16.30 -15.69 2.72
CA ARG A 330 15.71 -14.64 3.57
C ARG A 330 14.18 -14.57 3.39
N PHE A 331 13.53 -13.68 4.12
CA PHE A 331 12.09 -13.64 4.43
C PHE A 331 11.12 -13.32 3.29
N ALA A 332 11.56 -13.15 2.05
CA ALA A 332 10.67 -12.77 0.94
C ALA A 332 9.42 -13.68 0.83
N ASP A 333 9.59 -14.97 1.09
CA ASP A 333 8.51 -15.96 0.94
C ASP A 333 7.74 -16.24 2.25
N ASP A 334 8.17 -15.69 3.39
CA ASP A 334 7.48 -15.86 4.67
C ASP A 334 6.55 -14.69 4.97
N VAL A 335 5.41 -14.67 4.31
CA VAL A 335 4.39 -13.61 4.47
C VAL A 335 3.93 -13.43 5.91
N PRO A 336 3.56 -14.48 6.69
CA PRO A 336 3.21 -14.32 8.09
C PRO A 336 4.31 -13.71 8.94
N HIS A 337 5.56 -14.09 8.71
CA HIS A 337 6.71 -13.53 9.43
C HIS A 337 6.90 -12.05 9.11
N ARG A 338 6.84 -11.67 7.84
CA ARG A 338 6.94 -10.27 7.40
C ARG A 338 5.87 -9.38 8.02
N VAL A 339 4.62 -9.86 8.08
CA VAL A 339 3.52 -9.10 8.71
C VAL A 339 3.77 -8.88 10.20
N ARG A 340 4.25 -9.91 10.92
CA ARG A 340 4.61 -9.76 12.33
C ARG A 340 5.73 -8.76 12.54
N LEU A 341 6.75 -8.80 11.70
CA LEU A 341 7.88 -7.86 11.77
C LEU A 341 7.45 -6.45 11.39
N GLY A 342 6.69 -6.30 10.31
CA GLY A 342 6.16 -5.02 9.91
C GLY A 342 5.36 -4.37 11.02
N ARG A 343 4.47 -5.11 11.67
CA ARG A 343 3.73 -4.64 12.84
C ARG A 343 4.67 -4.12 13.95
N ALA A 344 5.80 -4.79 14.19
CA ALA A 344 6.77 -4.34 15.18
C ALA A 344 7.49 -3.04 14.80
N LEU A 345 7.57 -2.72 13.50
CA LEU A 345 8.14 -1.46 13.03
C LEU A 345 7.27 -0.24 13.37
N TRP A 346 5.94 -0.42 13.38
CA TRP A 346 5.03 0.70 13.55
C TRP A 346 4.99 1.26 14.94
N SER A 347 5.09 0.38 15.92
CA SER A 347 4.52 0.73 17.18
C SER A 347 5.30 0.10 18.31
N ARG A 348 6.41 0.67 18.63
CA ARG A 348 7.06 0.38 19.88
C ARG A 348 6.55 1.33 20.97
N PRO A 349 6.24 0.77 22.14
CA PRO A 349 6.13 -0.64 22.52
C PRO A 349 4.76 -1.26 22.22
N ASP A 350 3.77 -0.48 21.81
CA ASP A 350 2.36 -0.83 21.90
C ASP A 350 1.64 -0.72 20.56
N GLY A 351 2.12 -1.45 19.55
CA GLY A 351 1.52 -1.52 18.24
C GLY A 351 0.04 -1.78 18.16
N ASP A 352 -0.49 -1.80 16.94
CA ASP A 352 -1.86 -2.24 16.74
C ASP A 352 -2.05 -3.58 17.45
N ALA A 353 -2.71 -3.51 18.60
CA ALA A 353 -2.82 -4.61 19.55
C ALA A 353 -3.57 -5.81 18.96
N ARG A 354 -4.31 -5.60 17.88
CA ARG A 354 -5.19 -6.60 17.28
C ARG A 354 -4.91 -6.80 15.79
N TRP A 355 -3.64 -6.88 15.45
CA TRP A 355 -3.19 -7.18 14.11
C TRP A 355 -2.29 -8.42 14.10
N THR A 356 -2.62 -9.37 13.24
CA THR A 356 -1.86 -10.60 13.05
C THR A 356 -1.99 -11.11 11.61
N SER A 357 -1.39 -12.24 11.34
CA SER A 357 -1.56 -13.01 10.10
C SER A 357 -2.00 -14.42 10.41
N SER A 358 -2.68 -15.04 9.46
CA SER A 358 -3.13 -16.43 9.52
C SER A 358 -3.15 -17.01 8.11
N GLU A 359 -3.44 -18.29 8.01
CA GLU A 359 -3.76 -18.94 6.75
C GLU A 359 -5.28 -19.18 6.67
N TRP A 360 -5.87 -18.92 5.51
CA TRP A 360 -7.28 -19.12 5.26
C TRP A 360 -7.52 -19.60 3.84
N LEU A 361 -8.16 -20.77 3.70
CA LEU A 361 -8.43 -21.42 2.42
C LEU A 361 -7.18 -21.53 1.52
N GLY A 362 -6.02 -21.85 2.11
CA GLY A 362 -4.74 -21.94 1.40
C GLY A 362 -4.10 -20.59 1.03
N MET A 363 -4.64 -19.46 1.52
CA MET A 363 -4.10 -18.14 1.29
C MET A 363 -3.52 -17.55 2.59
N PRO A 364 -2.35 -16.91 2.56
CA PRO A 364 -1.91 -16.09 3.67
C PRO A 364 -2.78 -14.83 3.77
N VAL A 365 -3.29 -14.55 4.97
CA VAL A 365 -4.15 -13.40 5.21
C VAL A 365 -3.66 -12.57 6.40
N SER A 366 -3.82 -11.26 6.29
CA SER A 366 -3.78 -10.34 7.41
C SER A 366 -5.16 -10.32 8.08
N VAL A 367 -5.18 -10.34 9.39
CA VAL A 367 -6.39 -10.23 10.22
C VAL A 367 -6.17 -9.12 11.22
N ARG A 368 -7.00 -8.07 11.18
CA ARG A 368 -6.89 -6.95 12.12
C ARG A 368 -8.25 -6.34 12.42
N THR A 369 -8.39 -5.73 13.59
CA THR A 369 -9.53 -4.87 13.87
C THR A 369 -9.44 -3.61 13.01
N GLU A 370 -10.50 -3.24 12.29
CA GLU A 370 -10.58 -1.92 11.68
C GLU A 370 -10.78 -0.86 12.75
N SER A 371 -9.96 0.18 12.68
CA SER A 371 -10.04 1.30 13.61
C SER A 371 -10.90 2.42 13.02
N GLU A 372 -11.86 2.89 13.77
CA GLU A 372 -12.67 4.07 13.47
C GLU A 372 -11.81 5.31 13.18
N ALA A 373 -10.65 5.36 13.84
CA ALA A 373 -9.70 6.46 13.71
C ALA A 373 -8.77 6.36 12.51
N GLN A 374 -8.83 5.26 11.74
CA GLN A 374 -7.94 5.07 10.61
C GLN A 374 -8.24 6.09 9.51
N LYS A 375 -7.39 7.09 9.41
CA LYS A 375 -7.42 8.14 8.38
C LYS A 375 -6.12 8.14 7.62
N THR A 376 -6.19 8.26 6.32
CA THR A 376 -5.04 8.25 5.41
C THR A 376 -4.79 9.64 4.88
N ILE A 377 -3.52 10.01 4.68
CA ILE A 377 -3.16 11.19 3.91
C ILE A 377 -3.70 11.00 2.49
N ARG A 378 -4.47 11.97 1.99
CA ARG A 378 -5.03 11.95 0.65
C ARG A 378 -4.32 12.98 -0.22
N VAL A 379 -3.60 12.50 -1.22
CA VAL A 379 -2.81 13.35 -2.12
C VAL A 379 -3.69 14.30 -2.92
N ALA A 380 -4.85 13.85 -3.37
CA ALA A 380 -5.81 14.71 -4.07
C ALA A 380 -6.29 15.91 -3.24
N ARG A 381 -6.09 15.90 -1.93
CA ARG A 381 -6.47 16.99 -1.02
C ARG A 381 -5.28 17.82 -0.54
N LEU A 382 -4.05 17.47 -0.95
CA LEU A 382 -2.85 18.12 -0.41
C LEU A 382 -2.86 19.63 -0.60
N VAL A 383 -3.30 20.12 -1.74
CA VAL A 383 -3.33 21.56 -2.00
C VAL A 383 -4.57 22.22 -1.37
N ASP A 384 -5.73 21.61 -1.48
CA ASP A 384 -6.96 22.16 -0.90
C ASP A 384 -6.87 22.28 0.62
N GLU A 385 -6.27 21.25 1.29
CA GLU A 385 -6.13 21.22 2.75
C GLU A 385 -4.86 21.94 3.23
N ALA A 386 -3.78 21.98 2.43
CA ALA A 386 -2.53 22.67 2.79
C ALA A 386 -2.60 24.17 2.58
N GLY A 387 -3.29 24.62 1.53
CA GLY A 387 -3.43 26.01 1.16
C GLY A 387 -2.15 26.65 0.61
N THR A 388 -0.97 26.12 0.93
CA THR A 388 0.31 26.68 0.48
C THR A 388 1.38 25.59 0.25
N PRO A 389 2.36 25.82 -0.64
CA PRO A 389 3.49 24.92 -0.84
C PRO A 389 4.29 24.63 0.44
N GLU A 390 4.40 25.61 1.34
CA GLU A 390 5.13 25.48 2.61
C GLU A 390 4.50 24.44 3.54
N ALA A 391 3.17 24.30 3.51
CA ALA A 391 2.47 23.24 4.27
C ALA A 391 2.77 21.84 3.71
N ILE A 392 2.91 21.71 2.38
CA ILE A 392 3.34 20.46 1.74
C ILE A 392 4.80 20.15 2.11
N VAL A 393 5.67 21.16 2.09
CA VAL A 393 7.07 21.04 2.56
C VAL A 393 7.12 20.57 4.01
N ALA A 394 6.28 21.14 4.89
CA ALA A 394 6.20 20.75 6.30
C ALA A 394 5.76 19.29 6.47
N LEU A 395 4.76 18.86 5.71
CA LEU A 395 4.34 17.45 5.68
C LEU A 395 5.48 16.54 5.20
N GLY A 396 6.16 16.90 4.11
CA GLY A 396 7.31 16.14 3.60
C GLY A 396 8.40 15.95 4.65
N ARG A 397 8.71 16.97 5.43
CA ARG A 397 9.66 16.86 6.57
C ARG A 397 9.19 15.86 7.63
N VAL A 398 7.90 15.81 7.93
CA VAL A 398 7.35 14.85 8.89
C VAL A 398 7.45 13.44 8.35
N LEU A 399 7.05 13.22 7.10
CA LEU A 399 7.11 11.89 6.48
C LEU A 399 8.54 11.40 6.28
N GLY A 400 9.47 12.28 5.92
CA GLY A 400 10.91 11.95 5.86
C GLY A 400 11.46 11.45 7.19
N ARG A 401 11.15 12.15 8.30
CA ARG A 401 11.53 11.71 9.65
C ARG A 401 10.88 10.40 10.04
N LEU A 402 9.59 10.21 9.72
CA LEU A 402 8.87 8.97 9.99
C LEU A 402 9.50 7.79 9.26
N LEU A 403 9.82 7.94 7.98
CA LEU A 403 10.49 6.90 7.20
C LEU A 403 11.88 6.58 7.77
N ALA A 404 12.64 7.60 8.19
CA ALA A 404 13.93 7.40 8.85
C ALA A 404 13.79 6.57 10.14
N ARG A 405 12.78 6.88 10.97
CA ARG A 405 12.48 6.10 12.19
C ARG A 405 12.23 4.63 11.87
N LEU A 406 11.46 4.35 10.83
CA LEU A 406 11.19 2.98 10.40
C LEU A 406 12.47 2.25 10.00
N HIS A 407 13.29 2.87 9.16
CA HIS A 407 14.52 2.27 8.65
C HIS A 407 15.56 1.99 9.74
N VAL A 408 15.57 2.74 10.85
CA VAL A 408 16.50 2.51 11.96
C VAL A 408 15.93 1.62 13.05
N THR A 409 14.62 1.35 13.03
CA THR A 409 13.99 0.49 14.03
C THR A 409 14.55 -0.93 13.93
N SER A 410 15.10 -1.41 15.02
CA SER A 410 15.62 -2.77 15.14
C SER A 410 14.49 -3.74 15.47
N VAL A 411 14.39 -4.81 14.72
CA VAL A 411 13.41 -5.89 14.90
C VAL A 411 14.17 -7.20 15.11
N ASP A 412 13.60 -8.11 15.86
CA ASP A 412 14.20 -9.43 16.17
C ASP A 412 15.62 -9.33 16.77
N HIS A 413 15.85 -8.33 17.60
CA HIS A 413 17.17 -8.08 18.19
C HIS A 413 18.32 -7.91 17.18
N GLY A 414 17.99 -7.68 15.91
CA GLY A 414 18.97 -7.36 14.88
C GLY A 414 19.60 -5.97 15.07
N PRO A 415 20.77 -5.71 14.50
CA PRO A 415 21.39 -4.39 14.58
C PRO A 415 20.57 -3.34 13.86
N SER A 416 20.53 -2.13 14.42
CA SER A 416 19.95 -0.97 13.75
C SER A 416 20.76 -0.61 12.49
N ALA A 417 20.08 -0.17 11.44
CA ALA A 417 20.71 0.37 10.25
C ALA A 417 21.26 1.80 10.44
N ALA A 418 20.92 2.47 11.56
CA ALA A 418 21.29 3.86 11.80
C ALA A 418 22.78 4.17 11.63
N PRO A 419 23.73 3.41 12.20
CA PRO A 419 25.15 3.74 12.06
C PRO A 419 25.64 3.73 10.61
N LEU A 420 25.22 2.74 9.81
CA LEU A 420 25.62 2.63 8.40
C LEU A 420 25.02 3.74 7.54
N LEU A 421 23.73 4.02 7.76
CA LEU A 421 23.03 5.08 7.03
C LEU A 421 23.56 6.46 7.44
N ALA A 422 23.80 6.72 8.73
CA ALA A 422 24.38 7.97 9.21
C ALA A 422 25.79 8.20 8.65
N ALA A 423 26.64 7.18 8.63
CA ALA A 423 27.99 7.29 8.07
C ALA A 423 27.97 7.69 6.57
N MET A 424 26.95 7.28 5.86
CA MET A 424 26.77 7.64 4.45
C MET A 424 26.42 9.12 4.26
N VAL A 425 25.57 9.70 5.11
CA VAL A 425 25.00 11.04 4.92
C VAL A 425 25.69 12.14 5.72
N ARG A 426 26.33 11.82 6.85
CA ARG A 426 26.92 12.80 7.78
C ARG A 426 27.93 13.71 7.11
N GLY A 427 27.69 15.03 7.23
CA GLY A 427 28.50 16.08 6.61
C GLY A 427 28.27 16.27 5.11
N ARG A 428 27.25 15.60 4.56
CA ARG A 428 26.86 15.68 3.15
C ARG A 428 25.35 15.78 2.95
N GLU A 429 24.65 16.25 3.98
CA GLU A 429 23.18 16.25 4.07
C GLU A 429 22.53 17.04 2.93
N ASP A 430 23.12 18.20 2.56
CA ASP A 430 22.63 19.02 1.45
C ASP A 430 22.81 18.31 0.13
N ALA A 431 23.98 17.68 -0.09
CA ALA A 431 24.25 16.91 -1.30
C ALA A 431 23.34 15.68 -1.40
N PHE A 432 23.06 15.02 -0.28
CA PHE A 432 22.10 13.92 -0.20
C PHE A 432 20.68 14.37 -0.58
N ALA A 433 20.21 15.47 -0.01
CA ALA A 433 18.90 16.01 -0.31
C ALA A 433 18.76 16.41 -1.76
N ALA A 434 19.76 17.10 -2.32
CA ALA A 434 19.79 17.51 -3.72
C ALA A 434 19.84 16.31 -4.69
N ASP A 435 20.60 15.25 -4.39
CA ASP A 435 20.65 14.02 -5.18
C ASP A 435 19.27 13.37 -5.24
N HIS A 436 18.67 13.11 -4.09
CA HIS A 436 17.35 12.48 -4.02
C HIS A 436 16.24 13.33 -4.64
N ALA A 437 16.27 14.65 -4.48
CA ALA A 437 15.31 15.55 -5.10
C ALA A 437 15.43 15.56 -6.63
N SER A 438 16.65 15.64 -7.15
CA SER A 438 16.88 15.62 -8.61
C SER A 438 16.36 14.34 -9.24
N HIS A 439 16.61 13.21 -8.60
CA HIS A 439 16.10 11.92 -9.07
C HIS A 439 14.58 11.78 -8.90
N ALA A 440 13.99 12.33 -7.83
CA ALA A 440 12.55 12.25 -7.61
C ALA A 440 11.77 13.05 -8.66
N VAL A 441 12.26 14.23 -9.03
CA VAL A 441 11.69 15.04 -10.13
C VAL A 441 11.80 14.31 -11.45
N ALA A 442 13.00 13.80 -11.78
CA ALA A 442 13.20 13.03 -13.01
C ALA A 442 12.36 11.74 -13.06
N LEU A 443 12.16 11.08 -11.91
CA LEU A 443 11.29 9.91 -11.81
C LEU A 443 9.81 10.29 -11.92
N ALA A 444 9.40 11.44 -11.40
CA ALA A 444 8.02 11.94 -11.58
C ALA A 444 7.73 12.20 -13.08
N ASP A 445 8.69 12.84 -13.79
CA ASP A 445 8.59 13.02 -15.26
C ASP A 445 8.53 11.68 -16.02
N GLN A 446 9.26 10.67 -15.53
CA GLN A 446 9.19 9.32 -16.11
C GLN A 446 7.83 8.67 -15.86
N VAL A 447 7.28 8.83 -14.67
CA VAL A 447 5.95 8.27 -14.32
C VAL A 447 4.84 8.91 -15.17
N GLU A 448 4.93 10.21 -15.49
CA GLU A 448 3.97 10.86 -16.41
C GLU A 448 4.04 10.25 -17.83
N ARG A 449 5.26 10.05 -18.36
CA ARG A 449 5.42 9.37 -19.66
C ARG A 449 4.95 7.92 -19.62
N ASP A 450 5.27 7.21 -18.57
CA ASP A 450 4.87 5.82 -18.36
C ASP A 450 3.36 5.66 -18.25
N PHE A 451 2.69 6.64 -17.66
CA PHE A 451 1.23 6.67 -17.58
C PHE A 451 0.58 6.69 -18.98
N GLU A 452 1.09 7.52 -19.89
CA GLU A 452 0.59 7.54 -21.26
C GLU A 452 0.92 6.24 -22.01
N SER A 453 2.17 5.72 -21.87
CA SER A 453 2.54 4.43 -22.47
C SER A 453 1.68 3.26 -21.92
N PHE A 454 1.29 3.31 -20.63
CA PHE A 454 0.38 2.34 -20.03
C PHE A 454 -1.04 2.42 -20.61
N ARG A 455 -1.57 3.63 -20.79
CA ARG A 455 -2.87 3.86 -21.42
C ARG A 455 -2.90 3.36 -22.85
N ASP A 456 -1.84 3.62 -23.59
CA ASP A 456 -1.69 3.10 -24.96
C ASP A 456 -1.58 1.58 -24.98
N ALA A 457 -0.87 0.98 -24.02
CA ALA A 457 -0.83 -0.47 -23.88
C ALA A 457 -2.22 -1.07 -23.62
N LEU A 458 -3.05 -0.43 -22.79
CA LEU A 458 -4.43 -0.87 -22.58
C LEU A 458 -5.29 -0.77 -23.84
N ARG A 459 -5.15 0.31 -24.62
CA ARG A 459 -5.89 0.49 -25.89
C ARG A 459 -5.51 -0.59 -26.92
N VAL A 460 -4.22 -0.93 -27.00
CA VAL A 460 -3.70 -1.90 -28.00
C VAL A 460 -3.90 -3.36 -27.56
N LEU A 461 -3.60 -3.67 -26.32
CA LEU A 461 -3.58 -5.05 -25.80
C LEU A 461 -4.87 -5.45 -25.07
N GLY A 462 -5.73 -4.49 -24.77
CA GLY A 462 -7.00 -4.73 -24.04
C GLY A 462 -6.83 -4.73 -22.51
N PRO A 463 -7.93 -4.95 -21.78
CA PRO A 463 -8.05 -4.65 -20.35
C PRO A 463 -7.18 -5.51 -19.42
N THR A 464 -6.56 -6.57 -19.94
CA THR A 464 -5.62 -7.44 -19.21
C THR A 464 -4.20 -7.37 -19.77
N LEU A 465 -3.88 -6.33 -20.55
CA LEU A 465 -2.58 -6.12 -21.21
C LEU A 465 -2.12 -7.33 -22.03
N GLY A 466 -3.05 -7.92 -22.79
CA GLY A 466 -2.78 -9.03 -23.69
C GLY A 466 -2.68 -10.41 -23.04
N LEU A 467 -2.70 -10.52 -21.72
CA LEU A 467 -2.72 -11.82 -21.07
C LEU A 467 -4.10 -12.46 -21.15
N ARG A 468 -4.13 -13.67 -21.66
CA ARG A 468 -5.27 -14.55 -21.63
C ARG A 468 -5.05 -15.67 -20.62
N ARG A 469 -6.11 -16.13 -19.97
CA ARG A 469 -6.04 -17.32 -19.14
C ARG A 469 -5.46 -18.47 -19.98
N ASP A 470 -4.39 -19.08 -19.50
CA ASP A 470 -3.87 -20.30 -20.13
C ASP A 470 -4.91 -21.43 -19.92
N PRO A 471 -5.49 -21.97 -20.99
CA PRO A 471 -6.46 -23.04 -20.87
C PRO A 471 -5.87 -24.36 -20.35
N LEU A 472 -4.53 -24.50 -20.33
CA LEU A 472 -3.82 -25.66 -19.81
C LEU A 472 -3.59 -25.60 -18.30
N LEU A 473 -3.79 -24.43 -17.65
CA LEU A 473 -3.72 -24.35 -16.21
C LEU A 473 -4.94 -25.03 -15.58
N PRO A 474 -4.73 -25.79 -14.48
CA PRO A 474 -5.86 -26.38 -13.77
C PRO A 474 -6.85 -25.27 -13.36
N PRO A 475 -8.15 -25.56 -13.32
CA PRO A 475 -9.13 -24.61 -12.83
C PRO A 475 -8.73 -24.20 -11.39
N PRO A 476 -9.01 -22.95 -10.98
CA PRO A 476 -8.80 -22.54 -9.59
C PRO A 476 -9.53 -23.52 -8.67
N LEU A 477 -8.98 -23.74 -7.48
CA LEU A 477 -9.60 -24.59 -6.47
C LEU A 477 -11.06 -24.14 -6.29
N ALA A 478 -11.99 -25.10 -6.31
CA ALA A 478 -13.43 -24.80 -6.29
C ALA A 478 -13.81 -23.90 -5.12
N ASP A 479 -13.20 -24.14 -3.94
CA ASP A 479 -13.42 -23.39 -2.72
C ASP A 479 -12.97 -21.93 -2.81
N LEU A 480 -11.91 -21.64 -3.59
CA LEU A 480 -11.43 -20.28 -3.81
C LEU A 480 -12.32 -19.46 -4.75
N ARG A 481 -13.08 -20.13 -5.66
CA ARG A 481 -14.00 -19.41 -6.57
C ARG A 481 -15.12 -18.71 -5.82
N ALA A 482 -15.67 -19.35 -4.79
CA ALA A 482 -16.71 -18.78 -3.97
C ALA A 482 -16.24 -17.53 -3.21
N VAL A 483 -14.95 -17.50 -2.81
CA VAL A 483 -14.34 -16.35 -2.11
C VAL A 483 -14.19 -15.14 -3.03
N PHE A 484 -13.97 -15.37 -4.31
CA PHE A 484 -13.69 -14.27 -5.24
C PHE A 484 -14.94 -13.47 -5.63
N GLY A 485 -16.13 -14.08 -5.51
CA GLY A 485 -17.39 -13.43 -5.85
C GLY A 485 -17.44 -12.91 -7.30
N ALA A 486 -18.55 -12.33 -7.67
CA ALA A 486 -18.68 -11.57 -8.91
C ALA A 486 -18.26 -10.12 -8.62
N PRO A 487 -17.22 -9.59 -9.25
CA PRO A 487 -16.87 -8.18 -9.09
C PRO A 487 -18.00 -7.30 -9.65
N PRO A 488 -18.15 -6.06 -9.15
CA PRO A 488 -19.05 -5.09 -9.76
C PRO A 488 -18.71 -4.86 -11.23
N ALA A 489 -19.68 -4.41 -12.01
CA ALA A 489 -19.46 -4.07 -13.40
C ALA A 489 -18.37 -3.00 -13.50
N ILE A 490 -17.32 -3.28 -14.27
CA ILE A 490 -16.21 -2.37 -14.48
C ILE A 490 -16.57 -1.51 -15.69
N VAL A 491 -16.60 -0.18 -15.48
CA VAL A 491 -16.71 0.77 -16.60
C VAL A 491 -15.35 0.78 -17.31
N PRO A 492 -15.28 0.37 -18.58
CA PRO A 492 -14.02 0.37 -19.29
C PRO A 492 -13.41 1.78 -19.38
N PHE A 493 -12.10 1.85 -19.35
CA PHE A 493 -11.37 3.04 -19.74
C PHE A 493 -11.51 3.22 -21.25
N GLU A 494 -11.97 4.38 -21.70
CA GLU A 494 -12.15 4.78 -23.10
C GLU A 494 -10.88 5.38 -23.70
#